data_3da6c45c3736e658174d3abe2ce09da8
#
_entry.id   3da6c45c3736e658174d3abe2ce09da8
#
_cell.length_a   1.000
_cell.length_b   1.000
_cell.length_c   1.000
_cell.angle_alpha   90.00
_cell.angle_beta   90.00
_cell.angle_gamma   90.00
#
_symmetry.space_group_name_H-M   'P 1'
#
loop_
_entity.id
_entity.type
_entity.pdbx_description
1 polymer ?
#
loop_
_entity_poly.entity_id
_entity_poly.type
_entity_poly.pdbx_seq_one_letter_code
_entity_poly.pdbx_strand_id
1 'polypeptide(L)'
;MRTKKFIVALCFSFFMFMCSVSTVYAYNTYNQHKLTYGVGNYGKDTQHYFITSSASGYASYINTAMSEWVNTTSSMGVTTPISYTKTTTQSSSRMEIYQVSTVNEWWGLTTMYNGSTEVDPFSSNWAWGKIQLDADFSDLSENKRLAVIAHEMGHVMGLAHSDFSNVLMRADIAYNSSSTSRAQTNDLGGINYLYK
;
A
#
# COMPACT_ATOMS: atom_id res chain seq x y z
N MET A 1 16.81 -75.91 -30.98
CA MET A 1 15.93 -74.70 -31.12
C MET A 1 16.10 -73.81 -29.91
N ARG A 2 16.74 -72.63 -30.08
CA ARG A 2 16.96 -71.66 -29.00
C ARG A 2 15.93 -70.54 -29.13
N THR A 3 14.98 -70.45 -28.26
CA THR A 3 13.99 -69.35 -28.15
C THR A 3 14.64 -68.13 -27.51
N LYS A 4 14.78 -67.06 -28.31
CA LYS A 4 15.21 -65.74 -27.79
C LYS A 4 14.04 -65.03 -27.11
N LYS A 5 14.16 -64.77 -25.81
CA LYS A 5 13.22 -63.92 -25.05
C LYS A 5 13.55 -62.45 -25.33
N PHE A 6 12.60 -61.74 -25.95
CA PHE A 6 12.68 -60.27 -26.07
C PHE A 6 12.22 -59.67 -24.77
N ILE A 7 13.11 -58.93 -24.10
CA ILE A 7 12.75 -58.09 -22.96
C ILE A 7 12.43 -56.71 -23.53
N VAL A 8 11.14 -56.35 -23.49
CA VAL A 8 10.69 -54.98 -23.79
C VAL A 8 10.84 -54.15 -22.55
N ALA A 9 11.85 -53.27 -22.54
CA ALA A 9 12.01 -52.25 -21.47
C ALA A 9 11.04 -51.10 -21.74
N LEU A 10 9.99 -51.02 -20.94
CA LEU A 10 9.02 -49.91 -20.96
C LEU A 10 9.62 -48.74 -20.18
N CYS A 11 10.22 -47.78 -20.89
CA CYS A 11 10.66 -46.51 -20.27
C CYS A 11 9.41 -45.63 -20.00
N PHE A 12 8.99 -45.65 -18.74
CA PHE A 12 7.97 -44.73 -18.25
C PHE A 12 8.62 -43.38 -18.01
N SER A 13 8.57 -42.48 -19.02
CA SER A 13 8.97 -41.08 -18.87
C SER A 13 7.91 -40.36 -18.04
N PHE A 14 8.16 -40.21 -16.75
CA PHE A 14 7.36 -39.39 -15.85
C PHE A 14 7.65 -37.91 -16.17
N PHE A 15 6.87 -37.36 -17.08
CA PHE A 15 6.92 -35.91 -17.40
C PHE A 15 6.25 -35.16 -16.25
N MET A 16 7.06 -34.73 -15.26
CA MET A 16 6.60 -33.91 -14.16
C MET A 16 6.27 -32.52 -14.71
N PHE A 17 5.00 -32.31 -15.04
CA PHE A 17 4.48 -30.99 -15.44
C PHE A 17 4.54 -30.11 -14.20
N MET A 18 5.62 -29.35 -14.02
CA MET A 18 5.69 -28.26 -13.04
C MET A 18 4.69 -27.21 -13.47
N CYS A 19 3.46 -27.32 -12.96
CA CYS A 19 2.49 -26.26 -13.01
C CYS A 19 3.03 -25.12 -12.14
N SER A 20 3.68 -24.13 -12.77
CA SER A 20 4.02 -22.89 -12.08
C SER A 20 2.70 -22.22 -11.71
N VAL A 21 2.30 -22.37 -10.47
CA VAL A 21 1.20 -21.59 -9.91
C VAL A 21 1.69 -20.15 -9.87
N SER A 22 1.38 -19.39 -10.90
CA SER A 22 1.52 -17.95 -10.87
C SER A 22 0.58 -17.47 -9.77
N THR A 23 1.11 -17.00 -8.65
CA THR A 23 0.32 -16.27 -7.68
C THR A 23 -0.19 -15.02 -8.38
N VAL A 24 -1.47 -15.05 -8.76
CA VAL A 24 -2.16 -13.85 -9.25
C VAL A 24 -2.24 -12.90 -8.06
N TYR A 25 -1.34 -11.96 -7.98
CA TYR A 25 -1.44 -10.85 -7.04
C TYR A 25 -2.54 -9.93 -7.58
N ALA A 26 -3.69 -9.98 -6.96
CA ALA A 26 -4.84 -9.17 -7.35
C ALA A 26 -4.86 -7.88 -6.51
N TYR A 27 -3.83 -7.06 -6.63
CA TYR A 27 -3.78 -5.70 -6.11
C TYR A 27 -4.33 -4.72 -7.15
N ASN A 28 -5.00 -3.68 -6.70
CA ASN A 28 -5.48 -2.61 -7.56
C ASN A 28 -4.56 -1.39 -7.43
N THR A 29 -4.28 -0.78 -8.59
CA THR A 29 -3.52 0.47 -8.69
C THR A 29 -4.31 1.47 -9.55
N TYR A 30 -3.94 2.72 -9.54
CA TYR A 30 -4.51 3.76 -10.40
C TYR A 30 -3.94 3.65 -11.83
N ASN A 31 -4.32 2.61 -12.59
CA ASN A 31 -3.82 2.36 -13.94
C ASN A 31 -2.28 2.39 -14.06
N GLN A 32 -1.56 1.94 -13.01
CA GLN A 32 -0.11 2.03 -12.87
C GLN A 32 0.45 3.45 -12.65
N HIS A 33 -0.40 4.47 -12.56
CA HIS A 33 0.04 5.80 -12.14
C HIS A 33 0.49 5.77 -10.67
N LYS A 34 1.47 6.60 -10.34
CA LYS A 34 2.19 6.55 -9.07
C LYS A 34 2.87 7.88 -8.72
N LEU A 35 3.44 7.96 -7.53
CA LEU A 35 4.31 9.07 -7.17
C LEU A 35 5.49 9.19 -8.14
N THR A 36 5.64 10.35 -8.76
CA THR A 36 6.71 10.66 -9.73
C THR A 36 8.10 10.47 -9.13
N TYR A 37 8.25 10.80 -7.85
CA TYR A 37 9.53 10.71 -7.13
C TYR A 37 9.73 9.38 -6.40
N GLY A 38 8.83 8.41 -6.61
CA GLY A 38 8.90 7.10 -5.96
C GLY A 38 8.58 7.13 -4.47
N VAL A 39 8.83 6.00 -3.81
CA VAL A 39 8.50 5.77 -2.40
C VAL A 39 9.72 5.55 -1.51
N GLY A 40 10.94 5.83 -2.01
CA GLY A 40 12.16 5.79 -1.19
C GLY A 40 13.25 4.84 -1.65
N ASN A 41 13.03 4.03 -2.69
CA ASN A 41 14.05 3.21 -3.36
C ASN A 41 14.94 2.43 -2.37
N TYR A 42 14.35 1.70 -1.45
CA TYR A 42 15.05 0.91 -0.41
C TYR A 42 16.00 1.76 0.46
N GLY A 43 15.63 3.01 0.74
CA GLY A 43 16.43 3.95 1.54
C GLY A 43 17.48 4.74 0.76
N LYS A 44 17.63 4.54 -0.55
CA LYS A 44 18.57 5.32 -1.38
C LYS A 44 18.04 6.74 -1.69
N ASP A 45 16.70 6.87 -1.76
CA ASP A 45 15.99 8.12 -2.05
C ASP A 45 14.85 8.31 -1.05
N THR A 46 15.16 8.27 0.27
CA THR A 46 14.17 8.37 1.35
C THR A 46 13.28 9.59 1.15
N GLN A 47 11.96 9.35 1.12
CA GLN A 47 10.94 10.37 0.99
C GLN A 47 10.52 10.91 2.36
N HIS A 48 9.77 12.01 2.35
CA HIS A 48 9.33 12.67 3.58
C HIS A 48 7.81 12.76 3.66
N TYR A 49 7.29 12.67 4.90
CA TYR A 49 5.92 13.03 5.23
C TYR A 49 5.90 14.17 6.24
N PHE A 50 4.86 14.99 6.17
CA PHE A 50 4.68 16.15 7.03
C PHE A 50 3.32 16.06 7.75
N ILE A 51 3.34 16.29 9.05
CA ILE A 51 2.14 16.35 9.89
C ILE A 51 1.87 17.81 10.19
N THR A 52 0.74 18.33 9.70
CA THR A 52 0.36 19.71 9.95
C THR A 52 -0.03 19.95 11.41
N SER A 53 -0.08 21.20 11.83
CA SER A 53 -0.54 21.56 13.17
C SER A 53 -1.95 21.05 13.46
N SER A 54 -2.85 21.05 12.46
CA SER A 54 -4.22 20.56 12.61
C SER A 54 -4.29 19.05 12.92
N ALA A 55 -3.36 18.25 12.38
CA ALA A 55 -3.30 16.80 12.60
C ALA A 55 -2.35 16.40 13.74
N SER A 56 -1.77 17.35 14.49
CA SER A 56 -0.77 17.07 15.53
C SER A 56 -1.28 16.16 16.64
N GLY A 57 -2.57 16.19 16.96
CA GLY A 57 -3.22 15.31 17.93
C GLY A 57 -3.16 13.82 17.55
N TYR A 58 -2.99 13.52 16.27
CA TYR A 58 -2.90 12.16 15.72
C TYR A 58 -1.48 11.74 15.37
N ALA A 59 -0.46 12.53 15.74
CA ALA A 59 0.93 12.28 15.35
C ALA A 59 1.43 10.88 15.74
N SER A 60 1.01 10.32 16.88
CA SER A 60 1.36 8.96 17.29
C SER A 60 0.83 7.92 16.31
N TYR A 61 -0.45 8.00 15.94
CA TYR A 61 -1.08 7.09 14.97
C TYR A 61 -0.45 7.21 13.58
N ILE A 62 -0.18 8.43 13.13
CA ILE A 62 0.46 8.71 11.82
C ILE A 62 1.86 8.11 11.76
N ASN A 63 2.67 8.31 12.82
CA ASN A 63 4.02 7.75 12.91
C ASN A 63 3.98 6.21 12.96
N THR A 64 3.03 5.62 13.69
CA THR A 64 2.85 4.16 13.75
C THR A 64 2.44 3.61 12.38
N ALA A 65 1.45 4.20 11.71
CA ALA A 65 1.02 3.77 10.39
C ALA A 65 2.17 3.83 9.37
N MET A 66 2.96 4.91 9.37
CA MET A 66 4.14 5.00 8.49
C MET A 66 5.22 3.97 8.85
N SER A 67 5.45 3.71 10.14
CA SER A 67 6.38 2.68 10.59
C SER A 67 5.98 1.29 10.09
N GLU A 68 4.67 0.97 10.08
CA GLU A 68 4.15 -0.30 9.54
C GLU A 68 4.39 -0.42 8.03
N TRP A 69 4.31 0.67 7.27
CA TRP A 69 4.64 0.69 5.84
C TRP A 69 6.15 0.55 5.56
N VAL A 70 7.00 1.11 6.40
CA VAL A 70 8.47 1.08 6.21
C VAL A 70 9.07 -0.26 6.65
N ASN A 71 8.54 -0.87 7.72
CA ASN A 71 9.13 -2.07 8.36
C ASN A 71 8.51 -3.39 7.86
N THR A 72 8.07 -3.47 6.61
CA THR A 72 7.34 -4.61 6.05
C THR A 72 8.16 -5.90 5.99
N THR A 73 9.48 -5.83 5.85
CA THR A 73 10.35 -7.01 5.86
C THR A 73 10.31 -7.72 7.21
N SER A 74 10.36 -6.98 8.32
CA SER A 74 10.34 -7.56 9.67
C SER A 74 8.94 -7.99 10.10
N SER A 75 7.89 -7.25 9.70
CA SER A 75 6.52 -7.50 10.14
C SER A 75 5.76 -8.50 9.27
N MET A 76 6.02 -8.53 7.96
CA MET A 76 5.28 -9.29 6.96
C MET A 76 6.16 -10.23 6.11
N GLY A 77 7.48 -10.21 6.28
CA GLY A 77 8.40 -10.99 5.44
C GLY A 77 8.49 -10.50 3.98
N VAL A 78 7.96 -9.32 3.68
CA VAL A 78 7.92 -8.74 2.32
C VAL A 78 8.78 -7.50 2.27
N THR A 79 9.85 -7.52 1.50
CA THR A 79 10.68 -6.33 1.26
C THR A 79 10.03 -5.45 0.21
N THR A 80 9.89 -4.15 0.53
CA THR A 80 9.37 -3.13 -0.37
C THR A 80 10.36 -1.99 -0.53
N PRO A 81 10.28 -1.19 -1.61
CA PRO A 81 11.14 -0.01 -1.79
C PRO A 81 10.75 1.18 -0.91
N ILE A 82 9.77 1.02 -0.01
CA ILE A 82 9.26 2.11 0.85
C ILE A 82 10.34 2.53 1.85
N SER A 83 10.63 3.84 1.87
CA SER A 83 11.45 4.48 2.87
C SER A 83 10.98 5.92 3.07
N TYR A 84 10.39 6.20 4.22
CA TYR A 84 9.88 7.51 4.59
C TYR A 84 10.40 7.94 5.95
N THR A 85 10.66 9.24 6.11
CA THR A 85 10.95 9.86 7.40
C THR A 85 10.09 11.11 7.58
N LYS A 86 9.79 11.43 8.84
CA LYS A 86 9.08 12.66 9.17
C LYS A 86 9.98 13.88 8.90
N THR A 87 9.40 14.92 8.32
CA THR A 87 10.07 16.22 8.16
C THR A 87 9.35 17.32 8.92
N THR A 88 10.08 18.39 9.25
CA THR A 88 9.52 19.66 9.74
C THR A 88 9.37 20.70 8.62
N THR A 89 9.86 20.40 7.41
CA THR A 89 9.78 21.27 6.24
C THR A 89 8.72 20.77 5.28
N GLN A 90 7.56 21.39 5.28
CA GLN A 90 6.39 20.98 4.49
C GLN A 90 6.72 20.85 3.00
N SER A 91 7.42 21.83 2.41
CA SER A 91 7.75 21.85 0.98
C SER A 91 8.65 20.69 0.51
N SER A 92 9.30 19.97 1.43
CA SER A 92 10.10 18.78 1.11
C SER A 92 9.32 17.48 1.19
N SER A 93 8.06 17.51 1.68
CA SER A 93 7.26 16.30 1.84
C SER A 93 6.62 15.83 0.52
N ARG A 94 6.37 14.52 0.46
CA ARG A 94 5.58 13.88 -0.61
C ARG A 94 4.21 13.43 -0.13
N MET A 95 3.98 13.57 1.17
CA MET A 95 2.74 13.21 1.82
C MET A 95 2.50 14.19 2.96
N GLU A 96 1.37 14.86 2.93
CA GLU A 96 0.97 15.85 3.93
C GLU A 96 -0.31 15.40 4.61
N ILE A 97 -0.35 15.44 5.95
CA ILE A 97 -1.49 14.98 6.73
C ILE A 97 -2.12 16.15 7.47
N TYR A 98 -3.42 16.32 7.26
CA TYR A 98 -4.27 17.34 7.84
C TYR A 98 -5.43 16.70 8.62
N GLN A 99 -5.96 17.42 9.61
CA GLN A 99 -7.32 17.21 10.10
C GLN A 99 -8.16 18.40 9.62
N VAL A 100 -9.34 18.10 9.03
CA VAL A 100 -10.31 19.14 8.66
C VAL A 100 -11.19 19.50 9.86
N SER A 101 -11.86 20.67 9.78
CA SER A 101 -12.74 21.16 10.84
C SER A 101 -14.23 20.86 10.59
N THR A 102 -14.54 20.21 9.47
CA THR A 102 -15.91 19.85 9.07
C THR A 102 -16.11 18.36 9.13
N VAL A 103 -17.30 17.93 9.56
CA VAL A 103 -17.74 16.54 9.49
C VAL A 103 -18.15 16.23 8.06
N ASN A 104 -17.71 15.07 7.55
CA ASN A 104 -17.94 14.63 6.20
C ASN A 104 -18.49 13.19 6.18
N GLU A 105 -18.82 12.68 5.00
CA GLU A 105 -19.25 11.29 4.80
C GLU A 105 -18.09 10.28 4.75
N TRP A 106 -16.84 10.75 4.95
CA TRP A 106 -15.63 9.94 4.93
C TRP A 106 -14.79 10.18 6.19
N TRP A 107 -14.03 9.19 6.63
CA TRP A 107 -13.10 9.28 7.77
C TRP A 107 -11.70 9.73 7.36
N GLY A 108 -11.30 9.41 6.15
CA GLY A 108 -10.06 9.83 5.50
C GLY A 108 -10.31 10.11 4.03
N LEU A 109 -9.56 11.06 3.47
CA LEU A 109 -9.60 11.40 2.05
C LEU A 109 -8.20 11.73 1.57
N THR A 110 -7.78 11.07 0.50
CA THR A 110 -6.52 11.38 -0.19
C THR A 110 -6.80 12.08 -1.51
N THR A 111 -6.11 13.20 -1.72
CA THR A 111 -6.12 13.96 -2.98
C THR A 111 -4.69 14.07 -3.50
N MET A 112 -4.49 13.86 -4.81
CA MET A 112 -3.18 13.86 -5.47
C MET A 112 -2.93 15.20 -6.17
N TYR A 113 -1.65 15.65 -6.18
CA TYR A 113 -1.26 16.95 -6.70
C TYR A 113 0.01 16.92 -7.55
N ASN A 114 0.05 17.78 -8.58
CA ASN A 114 1.25 18.25 -9.26
C ASN A 114 1.40 19.75 -9.02
N GLY A 115 2.38 20.15 -8.19
CA GLY A 115 2.44 21.52 -7.66
C GLY A 115 1.21 21.84 -6.83
N SER A 116 0.43 22.85 -7.22
CA SER A 116 -0.84 23.22 -6.60
C SER A 116 -2.08 22.68 -7.35
N THR A 117 -1.90 21.97 -8.46
CA THR A 117 -2.97 21.45 -9.28
C THR A 117 -3.36 20.05 -8.83
N GLU A 118 -4.62 19.84 -8.50
CA GLU A 118 -5.19 18.52 -8.24
C GLU A 118 -5.18 17.69 -9.52
N VAL A 119 -4.87 16.41 -9.42
CA VAL A 119 -4.84 15.49 -10.55
C VAL A 119 -5.66 14.25 -10.27
N ASP A 120 -6.33 13.75 -11.30
CA ASP A 120 -6.98 12.44 -11.27
C ASP A 120 -5.92 11.34 -11.33
N PRO A 121 -5.79 10.50 -10.28
CA PRO A 121 -4.79 9.47 -10.22
C PRO A 121 -4.98 8.36 -11.27
N PHE A 122 -6.17 8.19 -11.83
CA PHE A 122 -6.41 7.26 -12.95
C PHE A 122 -5.89 7.78 -14.29
N SER A 123 -5.55 9.07 -14.37
CA SER A 123 -5.16 9.74 -15.63
C SER A 123 -3.69 10.14 -15.66
N SER A 124 -3.04 10.34 -14.51
CA SER A 124 -1.64 10.79 -14.48
C SER A 124 -0.92 10.46 -13.18
N ASN A 125 0.42 10.46 -13.22
CA ASN A 125 1.28 10.44 -12.04
C ASN A 125 1.15 11.77 -11.27
N TRP A 126 1.52 11.75 -9.99
CA TRP A 126 1.49 12.92 -9.10
C TRP A 126 2.81 13.14 -8.39
N ALA A 127 3.03 14.37 -7.93
CA ALA A 127 4.23 14.75 -7.21
C ALA A 127 4.13 14.56 -5.70
N TRP A 128 2.93 14.71 -5.12
CA TRP A 128 2.65 14.56 -3.70
C TRP A 128 1.17 14.30 -3.45
N GLY A 129 0.84 13.79 -2.27
CA GLY A 129 -0.53 13.52 -1.85
C GLY A 129 -0.88 14.22 -0.54
N LYS A 130 -2.12 14.74 -0.47
CA LYS A 130 -2.72 15.35 0.70
C LYS A 130 -3.70 14.37 1.32
N ILE A 131 -3.48 14.00 2.58
CA ILE A 131 -4.38 13.19 3.40
C ILE A 131 -5.15 14.12 4.33
N GLN A 132 -6.47 14.02 4.34
CA GLN A 132 -7.37 14.76 5.21
C GLN A 132 -8.09 13.77 6.13
N LEU A 133 -7.97 13.96 7.45
CA LEU A 133 -8.72 13.23 8.45
C LEU A 133 -9.95 14.05 8.83
N ASP A 134 -11.09 13.38 8.98
CA ASP A 134 -12.35 14.03 9.32
C ASP A 134 -12.33 14.75 10.66
N ALA A 135 -13.22 15.69 10.89
CA ALA A 135 -13.37 16.39 12.18
C ALA A 135 -13.68 15.42 13.32
N ASP A 136 -14.54 14.42 13.05
CA ASP A 136 -14.97 13.40 14.01
C ASP A 136 -14.07 12.15 14.01
N PHE A 137 -12.88 12.24 13.43
CA PHE A 137 -11.92 11.13 13.35
C PHE A 137 -11.60 10.51 14.73
N SER A 138 -11.74 11.29 15.80
CA SER A 138 -11.60 10.82 17.19
C SER A 138 -12.65 9.79 17.62
N ASP A 139 -13.79 9.70 16.94
CA ASP A 139 -14.86 8.77 17.28
C ASP A 139 -14.54 7.33 16.85
N LEU A 140 -13.58 7.18 15.95
CA LEU A 140 -13.06 5.87 15.60
C LEU A 140 -12.26 5.24 16.75
N SER A 141 -12.35 3.92 16.89
CA SER A 141 -11.45 3.17 17.76
C SER A 141 -9.99 3.30 17.30
N GLU A 142 -9.03 3.08 18.19
CA GLU A 142 -7.60 3.19 17.88
C GLU A 142 -7.17 2.36 16.66
N ASN A 143 -7.60 1.10 16.58
CA ASN A 143 -7.29 0.25 15.43
C ASN A 143 -7.87 0.79 14.13
N LYS A 144 -9.07 1.37 14.16
CA LYS A 144 -9.68 1.97 12.97
C LYS A 144 -8.97 3.25 12.56
N ARG A 145 -8.54 4.09 13.51
CA ARG A 145 -7.70 5.26 13.21
C ARG A 145 -6.42 4.86 12.50
N LEU A 146 -5.71 3.85 13.02
CA LEU A 146 -4.52 3.31 12.37
C LEU A 146 -4.84 2.77 10.97
N ALA A 147 -5.92 2.00 10.83
CA ALA A 147 -6.33 1.44 9.55
C ALA A 147 -6.62 2.52 8.51
N VAL A 148 -7.40 3.54 8.85
CA VAL A 148 -7.72 4.65 7.93
C VAL A 148 -6.46 5.42 7.53
N ILE A 149 -5.61 5.81 8.49
CA ILE A 149 -4.38 6.53 8.17
C ILE A 149 -3.48 5.71 7.26
N ALA A 150 -3.27 4.43 7.56
CA ALA A 150 -2.44 3.55 6.74
C ALA A 150 -3.04 3.35 5.34
N HIS A 151 -4.36 3.25 5.22
CA HIS A 151 -5.10 3.15 3.96
C HIS A 151 -4.88 4.40 3.09
N GLU A 152 -5.06 5.59 3.64
CA GLU A 152 -4.84 6.84 2.93
C GLU A 152 -3.37 7.00 2.47
N MET A 153 -2.42 6.55 3.28
CA MET A 153 -1.01 6.49 2.87
C MET A 153 -0.81 5.56 1.67
N GLY A 154 -1.53 4.43 1.62
CA GLY A 154 -1.53 3.52 0.49
C GLY A 154 -1.99 4.18 -0.81
N HIS A 155 -3.03 5.03 -0.75
CA HIS A 155 -3.48 5.82 -1.90
C HIS A 155 -2.40 6.78 -2.39
N VAL A 156 -1.74 7.52 -1.51
CA VAL A 156 -0.62 8.39 -1.90
C VAL A 156 0.47 7.60 -2.61
N MET A 157 0.75 6.37 -2.16
CA MET A 157 1.74 5.48 -2.76
C MET A 157 1.27 4.75 -4.02
N GLY A 158 0.05 4.99 -4.51
CA GLY A 158 -0.42 4.49 -5.81
C GLY A 158 -1.37 3.29 -5.76
N LEU A 159 -1.79 2.85 -4.59
CA LEU A 159 -2.76 1.77 -4.45
C LEU A 159 -4.19 2.30 -4.55
N ALA A 160 -5.00 1.70 -5.40
CA ALA A 160 -6.45 1.93 -5.48
C ALA A 160 -7.20 0.98 -4.55
N HIS A 161 -8.52 1.22 -4.38
CA HIS A 161 -9.37 0.31 -3.61
C HIS A 161 -9.35 -1.11 -4.16
N SER A 162 -9.42 -2.09 -3.26
CA SER A 162 -9.41 -3.52 -3.57
C SER A 162 -10.65 -4.20 -3.00
N ASP A 163 -11.21 -5.15 -3.76
CA ASP A 163 -12.37 -5.95 -3.36
C ASP A 163 -12.00 -7.18 -2.50
N PHE A 164 -10.70 -7.41 -2.27
CA PHE A 164 -10.25 -8.54 -1.43
C PHE A 164 -10.57 -8.32 0.05
N SER A 165 -10.94 -9.41 0.74
CA SER A 165 -11.45 -9.33 2.12
C SER A 165 -10.38 -8.98 3.17
N ASN A 166 -9.14 -9.39 2.98
CA ASN A 166 -8.07 -9.28 3.98
C ASN A 166 -6.93 -8.39 3.52
N VAL A 167 -7.25 -7.19 3.03
CA VAL A 167 -6.28 -6.19 2.58
C VAL A 167 -6.56 -4.85 3.25
N LEU A 168 -5.53 -4.02 3.35
CA LEU A 168 -5.66 -2.68 3.89
C LEU A 168 -6.46 -1.76 2.95
N MET A 169 -6.31 -1.96 1.63
CA MET A 169 -6.91 -1.07 0.61
C MET A 169 -8.38 -1.35 0.30
N ARG A 170 -9.15 -1.88 1.27
CA ARG A 170 -10.62 -1.99 1.13
C ARG A 170 -11.30 -0.65 1.28
N ALA A 171 -12.29 -0.36 0.43
CA ALA A 171 -13.07 0.88 0.52
C ALA A 171 -13.85 1.04 1.85
N ASP A 172 -14.20 -0.07 2.51
CA ASP A 172 -14.93 -0.09 3.78
C ASP A 172 -14.03 -0.25 5.02
N ILE A 173 -12.75 0.12 4.93
CA ILE A 173 -11.73 -0.12 5.96
C ILE A 173 -12.13 0.39 7.35
N ALA A 174 -12.80 1.53 7.44
CA ALA A 174 -13.25 2.12 8.70
C ALA A 174 -14.48 1.41 9.30
N TYR A 175 -15.29 0.76 8.48
CA TYR A 175 -16.58 0.18 8.89
C TYR A 175 -16.49 -1.31 9.17
N ASN A 176 -15.52 -2.01 8.59
CA ASN A 176 -15.37 -3.45 8.76
C ASN A 176 -14.71 -3.78 10.11
N SER A 177 -15.35 -4.64 10.92
CA SER A 177 -14.82 -5.07 12.23
C SER A 177 -13.57 -5.95 12.13
N SER A 178 -13.34 -6.61 10.99
CA SER A 178 -12.18 -7.45 10.71
C SER A 178 -11.06 -6.72 9.95
N SER A 179 -11.14 -5.39 9.85
CA SER A 179 -10.13 -4.59 9.16
C SER A 179 -8.75 -4.73 9.77
N THR A 180 -7.75 -4.91 8.92
CA THR A 180 -6.34 -4.82 9.32
C THR A 180 -5.92 -3.37 9.43
N SER A 181 -5.03 -3.07 10.38
CA SER A 181 -4.43 -1.74 10.54
C SER A 181 -3.08 -1.59 9.82
N ARG A 182 -2.65 -2.60 9.08
CA ARG A 182 -1.39 -2.62 8.32
C ARG A 182 -1.57 -3.22 6.94
N ALA A 183 -0.69 -2.85 6.01
CA ALA A 183 -0.62 -3.42 4.68
C ALA A 183 -0.41 -4.94 4.74
N GLN A 184 -1.14 -5.67 3.93
CA GLN A 184 -1.04 -7.12 3.78
C GLN A 184 -0.20 -7.47 2.55
N THR A 185 0.16 -8.74 2.39
CA THR A 185 1.00 -9.22 1.27
C THR A 185 0.49 -8.76 -0.10
N ASN A 186 -0.82 -8.66 -0.27
CA ASN A 186 -1.44 -8.18 -1.50
C ASN A 186 -1.15 -6.68 -1.73
N ASP A 187 -1.38 -5.83 -0.72
CA ASP A 187 -1.10 -4.39 -0.79
C ASP A 187 0.40 -4.15 -1.09
N LEU A 188 1.29 -4.90 -0.41
CA LEU A 188 2.74 -4.83 -0.61
C LEU A 188 3.16 -5.33 -2.01
N GLY A 189 2.44 -6.29 -2.56
CA GLY A 189 2.57 -6.73 -3.95
C GLY A 189 2.31 -5.59 -4.93
N GLY A 190 1.30 -4.78 -4.67
CA GLY A 190 0.98 -3.59 -5.47
C GLY A 190 2.08 -2.54 -5.44
N ILE A 191 2.65 -2.26 -4.26
CA ILE A 191 3.81 -1.37 -4.14
C ILE A 191 5.01 -1.91 -4.93
N ASN A 192 5.32 -3.19 -4.76
CA ASN A 192 6.43 -3.82 -5.49
C ASN A 192 6.21 -3.81 -7.01
N TYR A 193 4.98 -3.97 -7.46
CA TYR A 193 4.65 -3.87 -8.89
C TYR A 193 4.88 -2.46 -9.43
N LEU A 194 4.51 -1.43 -8.68
CA LEU A 194 4.65 -0.04 -9.12
C LEU A 194 6.11 0.45 -9.12
N TYR A 195 6.96 -0.03 -8.20
CA TYR A 195 8.24 0.63 -7.89
C TYR A 195 9.48 -0.27 -7.95
N LYS A 196 9.33 -1.54 -8.34
CA LYS A 196 10.47 -2.43 -8.63
C LYS A 196 10.99 -2.29 -10.04
#